data_b62d37170e35476222dce86588b98138
#
_entry.id   b62d37170e35476222dce86588b98138
#
_cell.length_a   1.000
_cell.length_b   1.000
_cell.length_c   1.000
_cell.angle_alpha   90.00
_cell.angle_beta   90.00
_cell.angle_gamma   90.00
#
_symmetry.space_group_name_H-M   'P 1'
#
loop_
_entity.id
_entity.type
_entity.pdbx_description
1 polymer ?
#
loop_
_entity_poly.entity_id
_entity_poly.type
_entity_poly.pdbx_seq_one_letter_code
_entity_poly.pdbx_strand_id
1 'polypeptide(L)'
;MNSINIEKLEKLAELSVNTGVGLQRGQNLLITAPSDALPLVRFIAKHAYKAGAGLVTPFFSDSEITLARYKYASDESFDVAADWLYKGMGEAFDNNTARMAIAGDDPM
;
A
#
# COMPACT_ATOMS: atom_id res chain seq x y z
N MET A 1 1.75 18.38 1.76
CA MET A 1 1.77 18.36 0.30
C MET A 1 1.01 19.56 -0.22
N ASN A 2 1.59 20.28 -1.15
CA ASN A 2 0.96 21.49 -1.65
C ASN A 2 0.16 21.22 -2.92
N SER A 3 -0.64 22.19 -3.33
CA SER A 3 -1.55 22.03 -4.46
C SER A 3 -0.82 21.84 -5.79
N ILE A 4 0.42 22.26 -5.91
CA ILE A 4 1.17 22.13 -7.15
C ILE A 4 1.37 20.67 -7.51
N ASN A 5 1.48 19.81 -6.51
CA ASN A 5 1.79 18.41 -6.72
C ASN A 5 0.56 17.52 -6.93
N ILE A 6 -0.66 18.07 -6.79
CA ILE A 6 -1.86 17.26 -6.87
C ILE A 6 -2.03 16.65 -8.26
N GLU A 7 -1.84 17.44 -9.31
CA GLU A 7 -1.96 16.95 -10.68
C GLU A 7 -0.91 15.89 -10.97
N LYS A 8 0.31 16.09 -10.48
CA LYS A 8 1.39 15.12 -10.66
C LYS A 8 1.09 13.83 -9.93
N LEU A 9 0.54 13.93 -8.72
CA LEU A 9 0.16 12.75 -7.95
C LEU A 9 -0.93 11.96 -8.66
N GLU A 10 -1.94 12.64 -9.18
CA GLU A 10 -3.01 11.97 -9.87
C GLU A 10 -2.50 11.28 -11.14
N LYS A 11 -1.63 11.96 -11.88
CA LYS A 11 -1.03 11.38 -13.07
C LYS A 11 -0.19 10.16 -12.72
N LEU A 12 0.58 10.24 -11.65
CA LEU A 12 1.39 9.11 -11.19
C LEU A 12 0.50 7.94 -10.81
N ALA A 13 -0.60 8.22 -10.10
CA ALA A 13 -1.54 7.17 -9.71
C ALA A 13 -2.15 6.48 -10.92
N GLU A 14 -2.57 7.26 -11.92
CA GLU A 14 -3.12 6.71 -13.14
C GLU A 14 -2.13 5.80 -13.85
N LEU A 15 -0.90 6.26 -13.99
CA LEU A 15 0.16 5.47 -14.62
C LEU A 15 0.48 4.21 -13.83
N SER A 16 0.49 4.31 -12.50
CA SER A 16 0.77 3.16 -11.64
C SER A 16 -0.26 2.06 -11.81
N VAL A 17 -1.53 2.42 -11.95
CA VAL A 17 -2.61 1.46 -12.13
C VAL A 17 -2.60 0.88 -13.53
N ASN A 18 -2.53 1.74 -14.54
CA ASN A 18 -2.72 1.31 -15.92
C ASN A 18 -1.50 0.67 -16.53
N THR A 19 -0.32 1.14 -16.18
CA THR A 19 0.94 0.69 -16.78
C THR A 19 1.78 -0.11 -15.80
N GLY A 20 1.93 0.40 -14.57
CA GLY A 20 2.80 -0.24 -13.59
C GLY A 20 2.31 -1.61 -13.16
N VAL A 21 1.10 -1.68 -12.64
CA VAL A 21 0.52 -2.93 -12.16
C VAL A 21 -0.16 -3.70 -13.27
N GLY A 22 -0.70 -2.98 -14.26
CA GLY A 22 -1.46 -3.63 -15.33
C GLY A 22 -2.72 -4.30 -14.78
N LEU A 23 -3.44 -3.59 -13.93
CA LEU A 23 -4.60 -4.13 -13.24
C LEU A 23 -5.64 -4.62 -14.21
N GLN A 24 -6.15 -5.83 -13.97
CA GLN A 24 -7.17 -6.44 -14.81
C GLN A 24 -8.55 -6.20 -14.23
N ARG A 25 -9.55 -6.17 -15.10
CA ARG A 25 -10.92 -5.96 -14.67
C ARG A 25 -11.34 -7.06 -13.70
N GLY A 26 -11.91 -6.65 -12.57
CA GLY A 26 -12.35 -7.57 -11.54
C GLY A 26 -11.25 -8.03 -10.59
N GLN A 27 -10.01 -7.67 -10.87
CA GLN A 27 -8.89 -8.07 -10.03
C GLN A 27 -8.85 -7.21 -8.76
N ASN A 28 -8.57 -7.84 -7.63
CA ASN A 28 -8.37 -7.12 -6.38
C ASN A 28 -6.96 -6.54 -6.34
N LEU A 29 -6.79 -5.48 -5.57
CA LEU A 29 -5.50 -4.81 -5.43
C LEU A 29 -5.17 -4.61 -3.96
N LEU A 30 -4.01 -5.07 -3.54
CA LEU A 30 -3.47 -4.77 -2.22
C LEU A 30 -2.39 -3.70 -2.36
N ILE A 31 -2.54 -2.61 -1.63
CA ILE A 31 -1.56 -1.52 -1.63
C ILE A 31 -0.91 -1.47 -0.26
N THR A 32 0.40 -1.61 -0.21
CA THR A 32 1.15 -1.38 1.03
C THR A 32 1.88 -0.05 0.90
N ALA A 33 1.77 0.80 1.90
CA ALA A 33 2.28 2.16 1.80
C ALA A 33 2.60 2.74 3.17
N PRO A 34 3.53 3.70 3.25
CA PRO A 34 3.70 4.47 4.47
C PRO A 34 2.50 5.41 4.66
N SER A 35 2.22 5.75 5.90
CA SER A 35 1.03 6.53 6.24
C SER A 35 1.01 7.91 5.57
N ASP A 36 2.18 8.49 5.30
CA ASP A 36 2.25 9.80 4.65
C ASP A 36 1.98 9.75 3.15
N ALA A 37 1.82 8.57 2.59
CA ALA A 37 1.45 8.41 1.17
C ALA A 37 -0.07 8.37 0.96
N LEU A 38 -0.85 8.65 2.00
CA LEU A 38 -2.30 8.59 1.90
C LEU A 38 -2.88 9.38 0.71
N PRO A 39 -2.44 10.60 0.41
CA PRO A 39 -2.97 11.31 -0.76
C PRO A 39 -2.76 10.54 -2.07
N LEU A 40 -1.59 9.96 -2.26
CA LEU A 40 -1.32 9.16 -3.45
C LEU A 40 -2.20 7.90 -3.48
N VAL A 41 -2.33 7.23 -2.34
CA VAL A 41 -3.14 6.01 -2.26
C VAL A 41 -4.61 6.28 -2.59
N ARG A 42 -5.12 7.44 -2.18
CA ARG A 42 -6.49 7.84 -2.54
C ARG A 42 -6.67 7.93 -4.05
N PHE A 43 -5.70 8.54 -4.75
CA PHE A 43 -5.76 8.62 -6.21
C PHE A 43 -5.60 7.25 -6.86
N ILE A 44 -4.72 6.41 -6.32
CA ILE A 44 -4.54 5.05 -6.83
C ILE A 44 -5.84 4.26 -6.72
N ALA A 45 -6.50 4.32 -5.57
CA ALA A 45 -7.77 3.62 -5.37
C ALA A 45 -8.82 4.10 -6.38
N LYS A 46 -8.92 5.41 -6.58
CA LYS A 46 -9.84 6.00 -7.55
C LYS A 46 -9.59 5.43 -8.95
N HIS A 47 -8.34 5.45 -9.40
CA HIS A 47 -8.02 4.98 -10.74
C HIS A 47 -8.13 3.46 -10.87
N ALA A 48 -7.84 2.73 -9.79
CA ALA A 48 -8.03 1.30 -9.79
C ALA A 48 -9.51 0.94 -9.99
N TYR A 49 -10.40 1.59 -9.25
CA TYR A 49 -11.83 1.35 -9.41
C TYR A 49 -12.33 1.79 -10.79
N LYS A 50 -11.80 2.87 -11.33
CA LYS A 50 -12.14 3.29 -12.70
C LYS A 50 -11.69 2.27 -13.74
N ALA A 51 -10.61 1.58 -13.47
CA ALA A 51 -10.10 0.51 -14.34
C ALA A 51 -10.83 -0.81 -14.15
N GLY A 52 -11.76 -0.87 -13.22
CA GLY A 52 -12.58 -2.05 -13.00
C GLY A 52 -12.10 -2.98 -11.89
N ALA A 53 -11.29 -2.49 -10.96
CA ALA A 53 -10.84 -3.30 -9.84
C ALA A 53 -12.00 -3.88 -9.05
N GLY A 54 -11.79 -5.04 -8.46
CA GLY A 54 -12.75 -5.64 -7.54
C GLY A 54 -12.75 -4.91 -6.21
N LEU A 55 -11.78 -5.22 -5.36
CA LEU A 55 -11.62 -4.56 -4.07
C LEU A 55 -10.20 -4.02 -3.94
N VAL A 56 -10.08 -2.77 -3.53
CA VAL A 56 -8.78 -2.17 -3.23
C VAL A 56 -8.60 -2.14 -1.72
N THR A 57 -7.57 -2.79 -1.24
CA THR A 57 -7.28 -2.87 0.20
C THR A 57 -5.95 -2.18 0.48
N PRO A 58 -5.96 -1.06 1.19
CA PRO A 58 -4.72 -0.42 1.59
C PRO A 58 -4.24 -0.95 2.93
N PHE A 59 -2.95 -1.10 3.07
CA PHE A 59 -2.32 -1.45 4.32
C PHE A 59 -1.21 -0.43 4.59
N PHE A 60 -1.38 0.37 5.63
CA PHE A 60 -0.46 1.45 5.93
C PHE A 60 0.49 1.07 7.04
N SER A 61 1.73 1.55 6.94
CA SER A 61 2.71 1.47 8.01
C SER A 61 3.07 2.89 8.45
N ASP A 62 3.54 3.00 9.68
CA ASP A 62 3.94 4.28 10.24
C ASP A 62 5.29 4.13 10.93
N SER A 63 6.22 5.01 10.57
CA SER A 63 7.58 4.93 11.10
C SER A 63 7.64 5.17 12.61
N GLU A 64 6.74 5.98 13.15
CA GLU A 64 6.71 6.23 14.58
C GLU A 64 6.23 5.01 15.36
N ILE A 65 5.28 4.28 14.81
CA ILE A 65 4.84 3.04 15.42
C ILE A 65 5.97 2.01 15.40
N THR A 66 6.68 1.92 14.29
CA THR A 66 7.84 1.03 14.17
C THR A 66 8.92 1.40 15.19
N LEU A 67 9.18 2.70 15.32
CA LEU A 67 10.16 3.19 16.29
C LEU A 67 9.74 2.86 17.72
N ALA A 68 8.46 3.00 18.04
CA ALA A 68 7.95 2.64 19.36
C ALA A 68 8.21 1.18 19.69
N ARG A 69 8.07 0.30 18.72
CA ARG A 69 8.38 -1.12 18.92
C ARG A 69 9.85 -1.31 19.26
N TYR A 70 10.74 -0.65 18.53
CA TYR A 70 12.17 -0.76 18.81
C TYR A 70 12.56 -0.21 20.18
N LYS A 71 11.92 0.87 20.61
CA LYS A 71 12.27 1.52 21.88
C LYS A 71 11.67 0.83 23.11
N TYR A 72 10.46 0.33 23.00
CA TYR A 72 9.67 -0.02 24.18
C TYR A 72 9.22 -1.47 24.24
N ALA A 73 9.28 -2.21 23.16
CA ALA A 73 8.83 -3.61 23.17
C ALA A 73 9.82 -4.49 23.92
N SER A 74 9.30 -5.57 24.49
CA SER A 74 10.17 -6.54 25.16
C SER A 74 11.03 -7.29 24.16
N ASP A 75 12.17 -7.80 24.61
CA ASP A 75 13.05 -8.55 23.72
C ASP A 75 12.36 -9.75 23.09
N GLU A 76 11.53 -10.44 23.86
CA GLU A 76 10.83 -11.62 23.36
C GLU A 76 9.86 -11.27 22.24
N SER A 77 9.33 -10.04 22.24
CA SER A 77 8.35 -9.67 21.24
C SER A 77 8.95 -9.53 19.85
N PHE A 78 10.25 -9.39 19.72
CA PHE A 78 10.87 -9.26 18.40
C PHE A 78 10.83 -10.55 17.60
N ASP A 79 10.56 -11.68 18.27
CA ASP A 79 10.34 -12.93 17.57
C ASP A 79 8.88 -13.11 17.13
N VAL A 80 8.00 -12.20 17.51
CA VAL A 80 6.59 -12.29 17.16
C VAL A 80 6.33 -11.60 15.84
N ALA A 81 5.66 -12.31 14.95
CA ALA A 81 5.23 -11.75 13.67
C ALA A 81 3.72 -11.88 13.55
N ALA A 82 3.13 -11.05 12.71
CA ALA A 82 1.70 -11.10 12.47
C ALA A 82 1.37 -12.22 11.48
N ASP A 83 1.42 -13.45 11.93
CA ASP A 83 1.22 -14.63 11.07
C ASP A 83 -0.13 -14.60 10.35
N TRP A 84 -1.17 -14.14 11.05
CA TRP A 84 -2.51 -14.03 10.47
C TRP A 84 -2.51 -13.10 9.25
N LEU A 85 -1.71 -12.04 9.31
CA LEU A 85 -1.60 -11.08 8.21
C LEU A 85 -0.90 -11.69 7.01
N TYR A 86 0.21 -12.39 7.26
CA TYR A 86 0.97 -13.01 6.18
C TYR A 86 0.19 -14.14 5.52
N LYS A 87 -0.55 -14.91 6.30
CA LYS A 87 -1.43 -15.96 5.75
C LYS A 87 -2.52 -15.35 4.89
N GLY A 88 -3.13 -14.25 5.36
CA GLY A 88 -4.16 -13.56 4.58
C GLY A 88 -3.63 -13.00 3.28
N MET A 89 -2.45 -12.40 3.31
CA MET A 89 -1.83 -11.87 2.10
C MET A 89 -1.50 -13.00 1.12
N GLY A 90 -0.97 -14.13 1.61
CA GLY A 90 -0.68 -15.27 0.75
C GLY A 90 -1.93 -15.80 0.09
N GLU A 91 -3.03 -15.89 0.82
CA GLU A 91 -4.30 -16.32 0.26
C GLU A 91 -4.79 -15.35 -0.82
N ALA A 92 -4.65 -14.04 -0.58
CA ALA A 92 -5.04 -13.04 -1.56
C ALA A 92 -4.23 -13.20 -2.86
N PHE A 93 -2.93 -13.39 -2.74
CA PHE A 93 -2.07 -13.54 -3.92
C PHE A 93 -2.34 -14.86 -4.66
N ASP A 94 -2.67 -15.92 -3.94
CA ASP A 94 -3.08 -17.17 -4.57
C ASP A 94 -4.37 -17.01 -5.36
N ASN A 95 -5.19 -16.03 -5.02
CA ASN A 95 -6.40 -15.69 -5.74
C ASN A 95 -6.22 -14.53 -6.71
N ASN A 96 -5.00 -14.34 -7.18
CA ASN A 96 -4.66 -13.37 -8.23
C ASN A 96 -4.83 -11.92 -7.84
N THR A 97 -4.75 -11.58 -6.55
CA THR A 97 -4.73 -10.19 -6.12
C THR A 97 -3.44 -9.53 -6.59
N ALA A 98 -3.56 -8.38 -7.23
CA ALA A 98 -2.40 -7.60 -7.62
C ALA A 98 -1.79 -6.92 -6.40
N ARG A 99 -0.50 -6.68 -6.44
CA ARG A 99 0.22 -6.02 -5.35
C ARG A 99 0.87 -4.74 -5.84
N MET A 100 0.69 -3.68 -5.08
CA MET A 100 1.42 -2.43 -5.29
C MET A 100 2.06 -2.02 -3.97
N ALA A 101 3.37 -1.89 -3.97
CA ALA A 101 4.10 -1.45 -2.78
C ALA A 101 4.63 -0.04 -3.04
N ILE A 102 4.29 0.88 -2.15
CA ILE A 102 4.78 2.24 -2.22
C ILE A 102 5.85 2.39 -1.16
N ALA A 103 7.08 2.70 -1.59
CA ALA A 103 8.17 2.92 -0.68
C ALA A 103 8.05 4.31 -0.08
N GLY A 104 8.33 4.42 1.22
CA GLY A 104 8.43 5.71 1.84
C GLY A 104 9.71 6.40 1.43
N ASP A 105 9.75 7.71 1.61
CA ASP A 105 10.99 8.43 1.47
C ASP A 105 11.98 7.92 2.50
N ASP A 106 13.15 7.55 2.05
CA ASP A 106 14.19 7.15 2.95
C ASP A 106 14.85 8.41 3.49
N PRO A 107 14.65 8.71 4.74
CA PRO A 107 15.22 9.93 5.30
C PRO A 107 16.73 9.85 5.40
N MET A 108 17.21 8.64 5.35
CA MET A 108 18.63 8.40 5.50
C MET A 108 19.20 9.04 6.64
#